data_ea77897e08436cbf5e9647fcd78a3005
#
_entry.id   ea77897e08436cbf5e9647fcd78a3005
#
_cell.length_a   1.000
_cell.length_b   1.000
_cell.length_c   1.000
_cell.angle_alpha   90.00
_cell.angle_beta   90.00
_cell.angle_gamma   90.00
#
_symmetry.space_group_name_H-M   'P 1'
#
loop_
_entity.id
_entity.type
_entity.pdbx_description
1 polymer ?
#
loop_
_entity_poly.entity_id
_entity_poly.type
_entity_poly.pdbx_seq_one_letter_code
_entity_poly.pdbx_strand_id
1 'polypeptide(L)'
;MKFIEFDSRAVKKIRRADLQDVLKVWEGLGYYARARNLHRAAGIILYHHHGIMPDGWEDFRKLPGVGDYIAAAVLSIAFNKPYSVVDGNVKRVLARLLLMEKPVNKSTSIKFFKEAAGRLLSPQDPATFNQAMMELGATVCKPQQPLCSACPLQRMCLAHETGRVGEYPKKLKRAPTPQFKIAVGVVFKNGKVLITRRKPKGLLGGLWEFPGGKVRDTEKAKGACIREIKEETNLSVGVDSQLGRIKHAYTHFKIIMDVFCCSYISGKVKLNGPVDHRWIKLDKLDDYPFPKANHKFFPALKQYAAKVVESDKKNPDKPKYLIPET
;
A
#
# COMPACT_ATOMS: atom_id res chain seq x y z
N MET A 1 -28.51 -15.02 -6.87
CA MET A 1 -27.20 -14.63 -6.34
C MET A 1 -27.34 -14.47 -4.83
N LYS A 2 -26.73 -15.34 -4.01
CA LYS A 2 -26.82 -15.22 -2.55
C LYS A 2 -26.14 -13.92 -2.14
N PHE A 3 -26.91 -13.01 -1.53
CA PHE A 3 -26.36 -11.84 -0.87
C PHE A 3 -25.28 -12.31 0.09
N ILE A 4 -24.13 -11.60 0.10
CA ILE A 4 -23.13 -11.82 1.14
C ILE A 4 -23.80 -11.38 2.44
N GLU A 5 -24.30 -12.33 3.23
CA GLU A 5 -24.75 -12.03 4.57
C GLU A 5 -23.59 -11.40 5.32
N PHE A 6 -23.78 -10.16 5.74
CA PHE A 6 -22.80 -9.45 6.55
C PHE A 6 -22.62 -10.20 7.87
N ASP A 7 -21.51 -10.94 7.98
CA ASP A 7 -21.22 -11.69 9.19
C ASP A 7 -20.67 -10.76 10.28
N SER A 8 -21.52 -10.40 11.24
CA SER A 8 -21.10 -9.62 12.43
C SER A 8 -19.93 -10.25 13.19
N ARG A 9 -19.73 -11.57 13.05
CA ARG A 9 -18.58 -12.31 13.61
C ARG A 9 -17.26 -11.86 12.95
N ALA A 10 -17.29 -11.56 11.64
CA ALA A 10 -16.11 -11.06 10.92
C ALA A 10 -15.69 -9.69 11.45
N VAL A 11 -16.63 -8.78 11.68
CA VAL A 11 -16.38 -7.45 12.27
C VAL A 11 -15.75 -7.59 13.65
N LYS A 12 -16.32 -8.46 14.50
CA LYS A 12 -15.80 -8.74 15.86
C LYS A 12 -14.38 -9.31 15.80
N LYS A 13 -14.09 -10.24 14.87
CA LYS A 13 -12.76 -10.82 14.69
C LYS A 13 -11.75 -9.77 14.25
N ILE A 14 -12.06 -8.96 13.23
CA ILE A 14 -11.19 -7.89 12.76
C ILE A 14 -10.89 -6.89 13.88
N ARG A 15 -11.90 -6.48 14.65
CA ARG A 15 -11.72 -5.52 15.74
C ARG A 15 -10.89 -6.07 16.90
N ARG A 16 -11.01 -7.37 17.22
CA ARG A 16 -10.29 -8.03 18.33
C ARG A 16 -8.85 -8.39 17.96
N ALA A 17 -8.56 -8.54 16.68
CA ALA A 17 -7.20 -8.82 16.21
C ALA A 17 -6.25 -7.66 16.56
N ASP A 18 -5.00 -7.97 16.89
CA ASP A 18 -3.98 -6.92 16.96
C ASP A 18 -3.79 -6.29 15.57
N LEU A 19 -3.58 -4.98 15.55
CA LEU A 19 -3.37 -4.27 14.28
C LEU A 19 -2.14 -4.79 13.52
N GLN A 20 -1.12 -5.28 14.23
CA GLN A 20 0.08 -5.85 13.58
C GLN A 20 -0.25 -7.15 12.85
N ASP A 21 -1.13 -7.99 13.42
CA ASP A 21 -1.61 -9.21 12.76
C ASP A 21 -2.41 -8.88 11.50
N VAL A 22 -3.29 -7.87 11.59
CA VAL A 22 -4.04 -7.39 10.41
C VAL A 22 -3.10 -6.86 9.32
N LEU A 23 -2.08 -6.08 9.69
CA LEU A 23 -1.07 -5.57 8.77
C LEU A 23 -0.21 -6.70 8.18
N LYS A 24 0.07 -7.74 8.96
CA LYS A 24 0.81 -8.92 8.50
C LYS A 24 0.03 -9.71 7.45
N VAL A 25 -1.23 -9.99 7.69
CA VAL A 25 -2.12 -10.63 6.69
C VAL A 25 -2.29 -9.78 5.44
N TRP A 26 -2.23 -8.43 5.58
CA TRP A 26 -2.34 -7.49 4.47
C TRP A 26 -1.04 -7.30 3.68
N GLU A 27 0.04 -7.94 4.12
CA GLU A 27 1.38 -7.77 3.54
C GLU A 27 1.38 -8.08 2.03
N GLY A 28 2.06 -7.25 1.24
CA GLY A 28 2.13 -7.39 -0.22
C GLY A 28 0.98 -6.75 -1.00
N LEU A 29 -0.20 -6.53 -0.40
CA LEU A 29 -1.36 -5.93 -1.07
C LEU A 29 -1.23 -4.41 -1.28
N GLY A 30 -0.27 -3.78 -0.60
CA GLY A 30 -0.05 -2.33 -0.68
C GLY A 30 -1.18 -1.50 -0.08
N TYR A 31 -1.04 -0.15 -0.12
CA TYR A 31 -2.04 0.76 0.44
C TYR A 31 -2.49 0.39 1.86
N TYR A 32 -1.55 0.17 2.74
CA TYR A 32 -1.77 -0.30 4.12
C TYR A 32 -2.72 0.57 4.96
N ALA A 33 -2.95 1.81 4.53
CA ALA A 33 -4.01 2.63 5.10
C ALA A 33 -5.40 1.97 5.02
N ARG A 34 -5.64 1.11 4.01
CA ARG A 34 -6.89 0.34 3.90
C ARG A 34 -7.05 -0.64 5.05
N ALA A 35 -6.00 -1.39 5.37
CA ALA A 35 -6.02 -2.33 6.51
C ALA A 35 -6.26 -1.60 7.84
N ARG A 36 -5.54 -0.50 8.08
CA ARG A 36 -5.75 0.33 9.28
C ARG A 36 -7.15 0.91 9.36
N ASN A 37 -7.66 1.40 8.24
CA ASN A 37 -9.01 1.96 8.17
C ASN A 37 -10.07 0.88 8.35
N LEU A 38 -9.89 -0.31 7.76
CA LEU A 38 -10.77 -1.47 7.96
C LEU A 38 -10.84 -1.85 9.44
N HIS A 39 -9.69 -1.97 10.11
CA HIS A 39 -9.62 -2.26 11.55
C HIS A 39 -10.34 -1.19 12.41
N ARG A 40 -10.16 0.10 12.07
CA ARG A 40 -10.84 1.21 12.75
C ARG A 40 -12.34 1.23 12.46
N ALA A 41 -12.74 1.01 11.20
CA ALA A 41 -14.14 0.94 10.79
C ALA A 41 -14.87 -0.20 11.52
N ALA A 42 -14.23 -1.37 11.64
CA ALA A 42 -14.77 -2.49 12.40
C ALA A 42 -15.05 -2.11 13.87
N GLY A 43 -14.18 -1.30 14.48
CA GLY A 43 -14.43 -0.76 15.82
C GLY A 43 -15.68 0.15 15.88
N ILE A 44 -15.79 1.09 14.94
CA ILE A 44 -16.94 2.01 14.87
C ILE A 44 -18.24 1.23 14.63
N ILE A 45 -18.24 0.28 13.69
CA ILE A 45 -19.41 -0.56 13.42
C ILE A 45 -19.83 -1.34 14.67
N LEU A 46 -18.86 -1.91 15.38
CA LEU A 46 -19.16 -2.69 16.58
C LEU A 46 -19.75 -1.85 17.71
N TYR A 47 -19.15 -0.68 17.98
CA TYR A 47 -19.51 0.11 19.17
C TYR A 47 -20.60 1.16 18.92
N HIS A 48 -20.66 1.74 17.71
CA HIS A 48 -21.64 2.79 17.39
C HIS A 48 -22.83 2.31 16.55
N HIS A 49 -22.66 1.18 15.86
CA HIS A 49 -23.71 0.59 15.03
C HIS A 49 -24.10 -0.83 15.50
N HIS A 50 -23.79 -1.19 16.76
CA HIS A 50 -24.16 -2.48 17.39
C HIS A 50 -23.73 -3.72 16.57
N GLY A 51 -22.66 -3.60 15.78
CA GLY A 51 -22.18 -4.67 14.90
C GLY A 51 -22.95 -4.81 13.58
N ILE A 52 -23.89 -3.91 13.29
CA ILE A 52 -24.66 -3.87 12.05
C ILE A 52 -24.00 -2.88 11.10
N MET A 53 -23.76 -3.28 9.85
CA MET A 53 -23.20 -2.38 8.83
C MET A 53 -24.23 -1.29 8.51
N PRO A 54 -23.89 -0.01 8.62
CA PRO A 54 -24.80 1.07 8.23
C PRO A 54 -25.08 0.99 6.71
N ASP A 55 -26.35 1.12 6.32
CA ASP A 55 -26.80 1.08 4.92
C ASP A 55 -27.23 2.44 4.38
N GLY A 56 -27.13 3.50 5.21
CA GLY A 56 -27.34 4.88 4.84
C GLY A 56 -26.05 5.56 4.38
N TRP A 57 -26.17 6.43 3.35
CA TRP A 57 -25.02 7.13 2.76
C TRP A 57 -24.19 7.91 3.80
N GLU A 58 -24.86 8.72 4.60
CA GLU A 58 -24.18 9.61 5.54
C GLU A 58 -23.38 8.83 6.60
N ASP A 59 -23.97 7.79 7.19
CA ASP A 59 -23.30 7.01 8.22
C ASP A 59 -22.20 6.13 7.63
N PHE A 60 -22.44 5.54 6.45
CA PHE A 60 -21.42 4.74 5.76
C PHE A 60 -20.21 5.59 5.36
N ARG A 61 -20.44 6.83 4.91
CA ARG A 61 -19.38 7.78 4.55
C ARG A 61 -18.51 8.24 5.71
N LYS A 62 -19.04 8.22 6.94
CA LYS A 62 -18.27 8.56 8.16
C LYS A 62 -17.25 7.48 8.55
N LEU A 63 -17.40 6.27 8.02
CA LEU A 63 -16.45 5.19 8.33
C LEU A 63 -15.04 5.51 7.80
N PRO A 64 -13.98 5.19 8.58
CA PRO A 64 -12.60 5.45 8.19
C PRO A 64 -12.24 4.87 6.83
N GLY A 65 -11.72 5.71 5.94
CA GLY A 65 -11.27 5.31 4.62
C GLY A 65 -12.39 5.17 3.57
N VAL A 66 -13.63 5.39 3.93
CA VAL A 66 -14.76 5.34 3.00
C VAL A 66 -14.89 6.70 2.29
N GLY A 67 -14.53 6.69 1.01
CA GLY A 67 -14.81 7.78 0.06
C GLY A 67 -16.09 7.51 -0.72
N ASP A 68 -16.53 8.48 -1.54
CA ASP A 68 -17.75 8.37 -2.37
C ASP A 68 -17.76 7.10 -3.23
N TYR A 69 -16.60 6.72 -3.79
CA TYR A 69 -16.49 5.50 -4.59
C TYR A 69 -16.80 4.25 -3.77
N ILE A 70 -16.19 4.11 -2.58
CA ILE A 70 -16.40 2.92 -1.71
C ILE A 70 -17.85 2.92 -1.21
N ALA A 71 -18.39 4.07 -0.81
CA ALA A 71 -19.77 4.18 -0.35
C ALA A 71 -20.74 3.76 -1.46
N ALA A 72 -20.61 4.34 -2.67
CA ALA A 72 -21.45 3.99 -3.80
C ALA A 72 -21.37 2.50 -4.15
N ALA A 73 -20.14 1.94 -4.19
CA ALA A 73 -19.93 0.54 -4.54
C ALA A 73 -20.56 -0.40 -3.50
N VAL A 74 -20.29 -0.20 -2.21
CA VAL A 74 -20.82 -1.10 -1.18
C VAL A 74 -22.34 -0.93 -1.04
N LEU A 75 -22.84 0.31 -0.98
CA LEU A 75 -24.27 0.55 -0.82
C LEU A 75 -25.10 0.07 -2.02
N SER A 76 -24.59 0.18 -3.24
CA SER A 76 -25.31 -0.35 -4.39
C SER A 76 -25.19 -1.86 -4.51
N ILE A 77 -24.01 -2.43 -4.34
CA ILE A 77 -23.79 -3.87 -4.59
C ILE A 77 -24.29 -4.74 -3.45
N ALA A 78 -24.09 -4.32 -2.19
CA ALA A 78 -24.49 -5.11 -1.02
C ALA A 78 -25.90 -4.78 -0.51
N PHE A 79 -26.37 -3.54 -0.70
CA PHE A 79 -27.65 -3.08 -0.16
C PHE A 79 -28.66 -2.66 -1.24
N ASN A 80 -28.33 -2.84 -2.52
CA ASN A 80 -29.15 -2.47 -3.68
C ASN A 80 -29.63 -1.01 -3.68
N LYS A 81 -28.81 -0.09 -3.10
CA LYS A 81 -29.17 1.34 -3.05
C LYS A 81 -28.80 2.02 -4.39
N PRO A 82 -29.59 3.01 -4.87
CA PRO A 82 -29.43 3.61 -6.20
C PRO A 82 -28.27 4.62 -6.27
N TYR A 83 -27.06 4.18 -5.97
CA TYR A 83 -25.83 4.98 -6.09
C TYR A 83 -24.97 4.51 -7.24
N SER A 84 -24.62 5.44 -8.14
CA SER A 84 -23.74 5.13 -9.27
C SER A 84 -22.27 5.07 -8.86
N VAL A 85 -21.60 4.02 -9.30
CA VAL A 85 -20.16 3.81 -9.06
C VAL A 85 -19.34 4.45 -10.18
N VAL A 86 -18.33 5.25 -9.81
CA VAL A 86 -17.44 5.91 -10.79
C VAL A 86 -15.98 5.64 -10.41
N ASP A 87 -15.44 4.55 -10.94
CA ASP A 87 -14.02 4.20 -10.85
C ASP A 87 -13.24 4.63 -12.11
N GLY A 88 -11.99 4.19 -12.24
CA GLY A 88 -11.17 4.44 -13.42
C GLY A 88 -11.69 3.74 -14.67
N ASN A 89 -12.32 2.58 -14.55
CA ASN A 89 -12.90 1.81 -15.64
C ASN A 89 -14.17 2.48 -16.13
N VAL A 90 -15.08 2.80 -15.23
CA VAL A 90 -16.34 3.50 -15.55
C VAL A 90 -16.09 4.85 -16.19
N LYS A 91 -15.13 5.66 -15.67
CA LYS A 91 -14.74 6.92 -16.31
C LYS A 91 -14.30 6.73 -17.77
N ARG A 92 -13.55 5.67 -18.06
CA ARG A 92 -13.09 5.38 -19.42
C ARG A 92 -14.24 4.97 -20.34
N VAL A 93 -15.13 4.11 -19.84
CA VAL A 93 -16.34 3.69 -20.59
C VAL A 93 -17.19 4.92 -20.90
N LEU A 94 -17.55 5.71 -19.89
CA LEU A 94 -18.36 6.92 -20.07
C LEU A 94 -17.69 7.95 -21.01
N ALA A 95 -16.38 8.13 -20.86
CA ALA A 95 -15.65 9.07 -21.72
C ALA A 95 -15.72 8.68 -23.20
N ARG A 96 -15.68 7.38 -23.53
CA ARG A 96 -15.82 6.89 -24.90
C ARG A 96 -17.27 6.85 -25.35
N LEU A 97 -18.16 6.35 -24.49
CA LEU A 97 -19.59 6.23 -24.81
C LEU A 97 -20.21 7.57 -25.17
N LEU A 98 -19.87 8.63 -24.43
CA LEU A 98 -20.48 9.95 -24.49
C LEU A 98 -19.55 11.05 -25.05
N LEU A 99 -18.39 10.71 -25.60
CA LEU A 99 -17.36 11.67 -26.07
C LEU A 99 -17.02 12.76 -25.04
N MET A 100 -16.86 12.39 -23.75
CA MET A 100 -16.63 13.36 -22.68
C MET A 100 -15.23 13.98 -22.77
N GLU A 101 -15.16 15.28 -23.06
CA GLU A 101 -13.89 16.03 -23.18
C GLU A 101 -13.20 16.30 -21.81
N LYS A 102 -13.89 16.07 -20.70
CA LYS A 102 -13.34 16.32 -19.35
C LYS A 102 -12.26 15.31 -19.01
N PRO A 103 -11.04 15.76 -18.62
CA PRO A 103 -9.95 14.85 -18.28
C PRO A 103 -10.28 13.93 -17.10
N VAL A 104 -10.15 12.60 -17.27
CA VAL A 104 -10.53 11.60 -16.24
C VAL A 104 -9.65 11.65 -14.99
N ASN A 105 -8.47 12.24 -15.08
CA ASN A 105 -7.50 12.36 -13.97
C ASN A 105 -7.48 13.75 -13.32
N LYS A 106 -8.42 14.63 -13.63
CA LYS A 106 -8.62 15.91 -12.94
C LYS A 106 -9.72 15.75 -11.89
N SER A 107 -9.44 16.14 -10.64
CA SER A 107 -10.38 15.97 -9.50
C SER A 107 -11.71 16.70 -9.75
N THR A 108 -11.66 17.91 -10.33
CA THR A 108 -12.86 18.69 -10.66
C THR A 108 -13.74 18.06 -11.74
N SER A 109 -13.21 17.09 -12.49
CA SER A 109 -13.99 16.39 -13.54
C SER A 109 -14.93 15.33 -12.97
N ILE A 110 -14.72 14.88 -11.73
CA ILE A 110 -15.46 13.76 -11.12
C ILE A 110 -16.98 13.99 -11.11
N LYS A 111 -17.41 15.23 -10.89
CA LYS A 111 -18.82 15.59 -10.85
C LYS A 111 -19.55 15.28 -12.17
N PHE A 112 -18.92 15.55 -13.32
CA PHE A 112 -19.48 15.26 -14.64
C PHE A 112 -19.64 13.77 -14.89
N PHE A 113 -18.66 12.97 -14.46
CA PHE A 113 -18.73 11.50 -14.57
C PHE A 113 -19.77 10.89 -13.62
N LYS A 114 -19.94 11.44 -12.42
CA LYS A 114 -21.00 11.02 -11.49
C LYS A 114 -22.38 11.34 -12.03
N GLU A 115 -22.56 12.51 -12.60
CA GLU A 115 -23.81 12.92 -13.24
C GLU A 115 -24.16 12.00 -14.41
N ALA A 116 -23.21 11.75 -15.31
CA ALA A 116 -23.41 10.84 -16.44
C ALA A 116 -23.73 9.40 -15.99
N ALA A 117 -22.99 8.89 -15.00
CA ALA A 117 -23.24 7.57 -14.44
C ALA A 117 -24.62 7.48 -13.75
N GLY A 118 -25.02 8.54 -13.02
CA GLY A 118 -26.33 8.61 -12.37
C GLY A 118 -27.50 8.59 -13.36
N ARG A 119 -27.37 9.27 -14.50
CA ARG A 119 -28.39 9.26 -15.56
C ARG A 119 -28.57 7.90 -16.24
N LEU A 120 -27.52 7.08 -16.26
CA LEU A 120 -27.54 5.75 -16.87
C LEU A 120 -27.87 4.63 -15.89
N LEU A 121 -27.81 4.92 -14.57
CA LEU A 121 -28.03 3.92 -13.54
C LEU A 121 -29.41 3.29 -13.65
N SER A 122 -29.46 1.95 -13.57
CA SER A 122 -30.72 1.23 -13.36
C SER A 122 -31.17 1.38 -11.90
N PRO A 123 -32.27 2.07 -11.61
CA PRO A 123 -32.74 2.22 -10.24
C PRO A 123 -33.25 0.91 -9.63
N GLN A 124 -33.71 -0.01 -10.47
CA GLN A 124 -34.27 -1.32 -10.07
C GLN A 124 -33.17 -2.31 -9.74
N ASP A 125 -32.05 -2.25 -10.46
CA ASP A 125 -30.90 -3.15 -10.24
C ASP A 125 -29.56 -2.40 -10.33
N PRO A 126 -29.30 -1.48 -9.38
CA PRO A 126 -28.04 -0.72 -9.35
C PRO A 126 -26.82 -1.60 -9.13
N ALA A 127 -26.99 -2.74 -8.43
CA ALA A 127 -25.90 -3.67 -8.15
C ALA A 127 -25.34 -4.29 -9.43
N THR A 128 -26.19 -4.89 -10.25
CA THR A 128 -25.79 -5.51 -11.53
C THR A 128 -25.29 -4.45 -12.52
N PHE A 129 -25.96 -3.30 -12.62
CA PHE A 129 -25.54 -2.21 -13.49
C PHE A 129 -24.11 -1.73 -13.17
N ASN A 130 -23.84 -1.45 -11.91
CA ASN A 130 -22.50 -0.96 -11.52
C ASN A 130 -21.40 -2.00 -11.75
N GLN A 131 -21.68 -3.27 -11.44
CA GLN A 131 -20.73 -4.36 -11.69
C GLN A 131 -20.48 -4.53 -13.20
N ALA A 132 -21.55 -4.53 -14.03
CA ALA A 132 -21.42 -4.65 -15.47
C ALA A 132 -20.59 -3.49 -16.07
N MET A 133 -20.80 -2.26 -15.63
CA MET A 133 -20.03 -1.10 -16.10
C MET A 133 -18.56 -1.17 -15.71
N MET A 134 -18.24 -1.63 -14.49
CA MET A 134 -16.85 -1.83 -14.04
C MET A 134 -16.19 -2.95 -14.83
N GLU A 135 -16.88 -4.09 -15.01
CA GLU A 135 -16.39 -5.24 -15.74
C GLU A 135 -16.20 -4.96 -17.23
N LEU A 136 -17.14 -4.28 -17.87
CA LEU A 136 -17.01 -3.82 -19.25
C LEU A 136 -15.73 -3.00 -19.45
N GLY A 137 -15.45 -2.10 -18.50
CA GLY A 137 -14.21 -1.35 -18.51
C GLY A 137 -12.97 -2.22 -18.30
N ALA A 138 -13.01 -3.21 -17.41
CA ALA A 138 -11.89 -4.07 -17.11
C ALA A 138 -11.56 -5.06 -18.24
N THR A 139 -12.58 -5.64 -18.88
CA THR A 139 -12.42 -6.78 -19.79
C THR A 139 -12.55 -6.41 -21.27
N VAL A 140 -13.44 -5.52 -21.63
CA VAL A 140 -13.77 -5.16 -23.03
C VAL A 140 -13.24 -3.77 -23.40
N CYS A 141 -13.70 -2.72 -22.73
CA CYS A 141 -13.32 -1.33 -23.02
C CYS A 141 -11.95 -1.01 -22.39
N LYS A 142 -10.91 -1.73 -22.77
CA LYS A 142 -9.55 -1.64 -22.20
C LYS A 142 -8.89 -0.28 -22.49
N PRO A 143 -7.88 0.14 -21.67
CA PRO A 143 -7.14 1.39 -21.91
C PRO A 143 -6.47 1.41 -23.29
N GLN A 144 -5.82 0.32 -23.66
CA GLN A 144 -5.21 0.09 -24.97
C GLN A 144 -5.92 -1.08 -25.64
N GLN A 145 -6.05 -1.02 -26.97
CA GLN A 145 -6.67 -2.06 -27.79
C GLN A 145 -8.02 -2.55 -27.23
N PRO A 146 -9.04 -1.69 -27.10
CA PRO A 146 -10.36 -2.10 -26.65
C PRO A 146 -11.00 -3.05 -27.67
N LEU A 147 -11.74 -4.04 -27.16
CA LEU A 147 -12.42 -5.05 -27.98
C LEU A 147 -13.80 -4.51 -28.45
N CYS A 148 -13.78 -3.51 -29.33
CA CYS A 148 -15.01 -2.82 -29.73
C CYS A 148 -16.00 -3.74 -30.49
N SER A 149 -15.50 -4.70 -31.27
CA SER A 149 -16.37 -5.67 -31.99
C SER A 149 -17.13 -6.61 -31.05
N ALA A 150 -16.60 -6.86 -29.85
CA ALA A 150 -17.26 -7.67 -28.80
C ALA A 150 -18.01 -6.81 -27.75
N CYS A 151 -18.08 -5.49 -27.95
CA CYS A 151 -18.67 -4.59 -26.96
C CYS A 151 -20.20 -4.53 -27.10
N PRO A 152 -20.97 -4.84 -26.04
CA PRO A 152 -22.44 -4.76 -26.10
C PRO A 152 -22.96 -3.33 -26.33
N LEU A 153 -22.13 -2.32 -26.02
CA LEU A 153 -22.46 -0.90 -26.22
C LEU A 153 -21.95 -0.33 -27.57
N GLN A 154 -21.42 -1.16 -28.48
CA GLN A 154 -20.76 -0.73 -29.70
C GLN A 154 -21.63 0.26 -30.51
N ARG A 155 -22.91 -0.12 -30.74
CA ARG A 155 -23.86 0.68 -31.55
C ARG A 155 -24.23 2.01 -30.93
N MET A 156 -24.06 2.19 -29.63
CA MET A 156 -24.37 3.42 -28.90
C MET A 156 -23.12 4.23 -28.54
N CYS A 157 -21.94 3.74 -28.93
CA CYS A 157 -20.69 4.34 -28.49
C CYS A 157 -20.25 5.44 -29.49
N LEU A 158 -20.41 6.70 -29.11
CA LEU A 158 -20.08 7.85 -29.96
C LEU A 158 -18.58 7.87 -30.34
N ALA A 159 -17.67 7.42 -29.48
CA ALA A 159 -16.25 7.34 -29.84
C ALA A 159 -15.97 6.25 -30.87
N HIS A 160 -16.77 5.18 -30.92
CA HIS A 160 -16.64 4.13 -31.92
C HIS A 160 -17.24 4.61 -33.27
N GLU A 161 -18.42 5.18 -33.22
CA GLU A 161 -19.13 5.76 -34.41
C GLU A 161 -18.25 6.79 -35.12
N THR A 162 -17.58 7.66 -34.37
CA THR A 162 -16.73 8.73 -34.93
C THR A 162 -15.28 8.30 -35.18
N GLY A 163 -14.90 7.03 -34.96
CA GLY A 163 -13.53 6.52 -35.13
C GLY A 163 -12.52 7.07 -34.11
N ARG A 164 -12.97 7.72 -33.03
CA ARG A 164 -12.13 8.45 -32.07
C ARG A 164 -11.82 7.68 -30.77
N VAL A 165 -12.00 6.38 -30.74
CA VAL A 165 -11.81 5.55 -29.52
C VAL A 165 -10.42 5.74 -28.87
N GLY A 166 -9.38 5.92 -29.70
CA GLY A 166 -8.00 6.11 -29.22
C GLY A 166 -7.75 7.47 -28.55
N GLU A 167 -8.57 8.49 -28.85
CA GLU A 167 -8.45 9.82 -28.27
C GLU A 167 -9.02 9.89 -26.84
N TYR A 168 -9.88 8.95 -26.48
CA TYR A 168 -10.58 8.93 -25.19
C TYR A 168 -10.13 7.75 -24.31
N PRO A 169 -10.06 7.98 -23.00
CA PRO A 169 -10.42 9.20 -22.26
C PRO A 169 -9.34 10.28 -22.35
N LYS A 170 -9.74 11.54 -22.39
CA LYS A 170 -8.80 12.68 -22.26
C LYS A 170 -8.10 12.63 -20.89
N LYS A 171 -6.79 12.97 -20.88
CA LYS A 171 -5.95 12.95 -19.68
C LYS A 171 -5.03 14.15 -19.67
N LEU A 172 -4.87 14.75 -18.48
CA LEU A 172 -3.78 15.70 -18.27
C LEU A 172 -2.44 14.95 -18.20
N LYS A 173 -1.39 15.51 -18.78
CA LYS A 173 -0.03 15.00 -18.60
C LYS A 173 0.33 14.99 -17.13
N ARG A 174 0.88 13.87 -16.65
CA ARG A 174 1.37 13.76 -15.26
C ARG A 174 2.82 14.22 -15.20
N ALA A 175 3.17 14.88 -14.11
CA ALA A 175 4.57 15.13 -13.80
C ALA A 175 5.33 13.78 -13.67
N PRO A 176 6.63 13.77 -14.00
CA PRO A 176 7.46 12.58 -13.79
C PRO A 176 7.36 12.07 -12.36
N THR A 177 7.31 10.76 -12.21
CA THR A 177 7.27 10.14 -10.87
C THR A 177 8.58 10.40 -10.15
N PRO A 178 8.59 11.06 -8.98
CA PRO A 178 9.81 11.38 -8.26
C PRO A 178 10.54 10.11 -7.84
N GLN A 179 11.87 10.18 -7.83
CA GLN A 179 12.75 9.08 -7.41
C GLN A 179 13.61 9.54 -6.24
N PHE A 180 13.63 8.72 -5.18
CA PHE A 180 14.42 8.99 -3.98
C PHE A 180 15.52 7.95 -3.82
N LYS A 181 16.70 8.41 -3.41
CA LYS A 181 17.79 7.57 -2.94
C LYS A 181 17.64 7.38 -1.44
N ILE A 182 17.68 6.13 -0.98
CA ILE A 182 17.47 5.74 0.42
C ILE A 182 18.69 4.93 0.86
N ALA A 183 19.15 5.16 2.08
CA ALA A 183 20.17 4.33 2.73
C ALA A 183 19.54 3.66 3.95
N VAL A 184 19.71 2.34 4.08
CA VAL A 184 19.13 1.53 5.16
C VAL A 184 20.24 0.72 5.80
N GLY A 185 20.27 0.66 7.14
CA GLY A 185 21.22 -0.14 7.87
C GLY A 185 20.57 -1.26 8.67
N VAL A 186 21.02 -2.48 8.42
CA VAL A 186 20.72 -3.64 9.26
C VAL A 186 21.75 -3.67 10.39
N VAL A 187 21.36 -3.19 11.58
CA VAL A 187 22.26 -3.09 12.73
C VAL A 187 22.26 -4.41 13.49
N PHE A 188 23.41 -5.05 13.56
CA PHE A 188 23.63 -6.30 14.32
C PHE A 188 24.15 -6.02 15.72
N LYS A 189 23.60 -6.74 16.71
CA LYS A 189 24.05 -6.78 18.10
C LYS A 189 23.67 -8.10 18.75
N ASN A 190 24.64 -8.84 19.30
CA ASN A 190 24.44 -10.09 20.03
C ASN A 190 23.50 -11.08 19.30
N GLY A 191 23.80 -11.38 18.04
CA GLY A 191 23.02 -12.31 17.20
C GLY A 191 21.61 -11.82 16.77
N LYS A 192 21.27 -10.57 17.08
CA LYS A 192 19.98 -9.96 16.75
C LYS A 192 20.15 -8.78 15.83
N VAL A 193 19.08 -8.42 15.13
CA VAL A 193 19.01 -7.21 14.30
C VAL A 193 17.98 -6.23 14.86
N LEU A 194 18.29 -4.93 14.74
CA LEU A 194 17.37 -3.87 15.15
C LEU A 194 16.33 -3.64 14.04
N ILE A 195 15.08 -3.67 14.43
CA ILE A 195 13.96 -3.19 13.61
C ILE A 195 13.23 -2.07 14.33
N THR A 196 12.69 -1.13 13.57
CA THR A 196 11.93 0.01 14.10
C THR A 196 10.54 0.04 13.47
N ARG A 197 9.54 0.55 14.21
CA ARG A 197 8.16 0.64 13.74
C ARG A 197 7.79 2.07 13.40
N ARG A 198 7.32 2.26 12.18
CA ARG A 198 6.88 3.56 11.66
C ARG A 198 5.67 4.09 12.43
N LYS A 199 5.56 5.43 12.54
CA LYS A 199 4.35 6.09 13.05
C LYS A 199 3.11 5.55 12.33
N PRO A 200 1.96 5.42 13.01
CA PRO A 200 0.72 4.89 12.41
C PRO A 200 0.22 5.70 11.20
N LYS A 201 0.47 7.03 11.23
CA LYS A 201 0.08 7.94 10.14
C LYS A 201 1.19 8.04 9.08
N GLY A 202 0.79 8.32 7.85
CA GLY A 202 1.73 8.54 6.74
C GLY A 202 1.98 7.29 5.89
N LEU A 203 3.00 7.42 5.03
CA LEU A 203 3.40 6.38 4.09
C LEU A 203 3.90 5.15 4.83
N LEU A 204 3.37 3.96 4.47
CA LEU A 204 3.74 2.67 5.07
C LEU A 204 3.61 2.66 6.61
N GLY A 205 2.75 3.53 7.18
CA GLY A 205 2.62 3.70 8.62
C GLY A 205 2.22 2.40 9.32
N GLY A 206 2.81 2.18 10.52
CA GLY A 206 2.60 1.00 11.35
C GLY A 206 3.38 -0.23 10.94
N LEU A 207 4.08 -0.22 9.80
CA LEU A 207 4.97 -1.31 9.39
C LEU A 207 6.31 -1.22 10.10
N TRP A 208 6.99 -2.35 10.16
CA TRP A 208 8.36 -2.46 10.62
C TRP A 208 9.33 -2.22 9.47
N GLU A 209 10.48 -1.67 9.80
CA GLU A 209 11.56 -1.41 8.86
C GLU A 209 12.91 -1.48 9.56
N PHE A 210 13.98 -1.54 8.78
CA PHE A 210 15.30 -1.26 9.31
C PHE A 210 15.52 0.25 9.34
N PRO A 211 16.24 0.79 10.34
CA PRO A 211 16.50 2.23 10.42
C PRO A 211 17.24 2.74 9.19
N GLY A 212 16.87 3.94 8.76
CA GLY A 212 17.44 4.56 7.57
C GLY A 212 16.51 5.59 6.92
N GLY A 213 17.04 6.33 5.96
CA GLY A 213 16.30 7.42 5.36
C GLY A 213 16.86 7.92 4.03
N LYS A 214 16.51 9.15 3.68
CA LYS A 214 16.89 9.73 2.40
C LYS A 214 18.38 10.12 2.39
N VAL A 215 19.05 9.77 1.32
CA VAL A 215 20.39 10.27 1.00
C VAL A 215 20.27 11.71 0.54
N ARG A 216 20.97 12.64 1.19
CA ARG A 216 21.06 14.06 0.81
C ARG A 216 21.95 14.21 -0.43
N ASP A 217 21.80 15.29 -1.19
CA ASP A 217 22.55 15.46 -2.44
C ASP A 217 24.06 15.56 -2.22
N THR A 218 24.49 16.02 -1.05
CA THR A 218 25.90 16.25 -0.69
C THR A 218 26.58 15.07 0.01
N GLU A 219 25.86 13.94 0.23
CA GLU A 219 26.39 12.81 1.00
C GLU A 219 26.44 11.49 0.21
N LYS A 220 27.34 10.60 0.59
CA LYS A 220 27.38 9.22 0.10
C LYS A 220 26.38 8.36 0.87
N ALA A 221 25.83 7.33 0.24
CA ALA A 221 24.83 6.43 0.86
C ALA A 221 25.32 5.81 2.19
N LYS A 222 26.61 5.47 2.31
CA LYS A 222 27.22 4.98 3.56
C LYS A 222 27.12 6.01 4.69
N GLY A 223 27.44 7.29 4.41
CA GLY A 223 27.32 8.38 5.38
C GLY A 223 25.87 8.62 5.79
N ALA A 224 24.95 8.64 4.81
CA ALA A 224 23.53 8.75 5.07
C ALA A 224 23.01 7.63 5.99
N CYS A 225 23.46 6.39 5.77
CA CYS A 225 23.10 5.25 6.62
C CYS A 225 23.48 5.49 8.10
N ILE A 226 24.72 5.87 8.35
CA ILE A 226 25.21 6.13 9.72
C ILE A 226 24.43 7.29 10.35
N ARG A 227 24.25 8.40 9.62
CA ARG A 227 23.54 9.59 10.10
C ARG A 227 22.08 9.26 10.45
N GLU A 228 21.35 8.59 9.55
CA GLU A 228 19.94 8.25 9.77
C GLU A 228 19.77 7.30 10.95
N ILE A 229 20.62 6.27 11.09
CA ILE A 229 20.60 5.38 12.25
C ILE A 229 20.80 6.19 13.54
N LYS A 230 21.76 7.12 13.54
CA LYS A 230 22.01 7.98 14.70
C LYS A 230 20.84 8.91 15.00
N GLU A 231 20.26 9.53 13.97
CA GLU A 231 19.13 10.44 14.09
C GLU A 231 17.87 9.71 14.60
N GLU A 232 17.56 8.51 14.06
CA GLU A 232 16.34 7.76 14.39
C GLU A 232 16.41 6.96 15.66
N THR A 233 17.62 6.45 16.02
CA THR A 233 17.76 5.47 17.10
C THR A 233 18.76 5.87 18.20
N ASN A 234 19.52 6.94 18.00
CA ASN A 234 20.63 7.37 18.87
C ASN A 234 21.79 6.37 18.96
N LEU A 235 21.85 5.34 18.13
CA LEU A 235 22.95 4.39 18.12
C LEU A 235 24.14 4.89 17.31
N SER A 236 25.34 4.54 17.73
CA SER A 236 26.56 4.65 16.94
C SER A 236 26.88 3.29 16.33
N VAL A 237 27.12 3.27 15.02
CA VAL A 237 27.31 2.03 14.24
C VAL A 237 28.51 2.14 13.31
N GLY A 238 29.18 1.02 13.06
CA GLY A 238 30.12 0.84 11.96
C GLY A 238 29.40 0.24 10.75
N VAL A 239 29.73 0.68 9.54
CA VAL A 239 29.25 0.04 8.32
C VAL A 239 30.27 -0.98 7.83
N ASP A 240 29.92 -2.25 7.91
CA ASP A 240 30.79 -3.38 7.60
C ASP A 240 30.84 -3.66 6.10
N SER A 241 29.66 -3.75 5.47
CA SER A 241 29.54 -4.03 4.04
C SER A 241 28.25 -3.50 3.45
N GLN A 242 28.23 -3.31 2.13
CA GLN A 242 26.99 -3.07 1.38
C GLN A 242 26.38 -4.43 1.00
N LEU A 243 25.20 -4.71 1.49
CA LEU A 243 24.46 -5.93 1.21
C LEU A 243 23.89 -5.96 -0.22
N GLY A 244 23.46 -4.78 -0.71
CA GLY A 244 22.92 -4.69 -2.06
C GLY A 244 22.24 -3.34 -2.35
N ARG A 245 21.74 -3.24 -3.58
CA ARG A 245 20.97 -2.09 -4.07
C ARG A 245 19.64 -2.56 -4.63
N ILE A 246 18.55 -2.05 -4.05
CA ILE A 246 17.19 -2.43 -4.39
C ILE A 246 16.50 -1.28 -5.13
N LYS A 247 15.95 -1.56 -6.31
CA LYS A 247 15.03 -0.66 -7.02
C LYS A 247 13.60 -1.09 -6.76
N HIS A 248 12.76 -0.16 -6.34
CA HIS A 248 11.34 -0.43 -6.09
C HIS A 248 10.48 0.77 -6.51
N ALA A 249 9.34 0.49 -7.15
CA ALA A 249 8.37 1.49 -7.56
C ALA A 249 7.10 1.36 -6.71
N TYR A 250 6.72 2.46 -6.09
CA TYR A 250 5.40 2.69 -5.51
C TYR A 250 4.54 3.47 -6.50
N THR A 251 3.26 3.59 -6.24
CA THR A 251 2.31 4.26 -7.15
C THR A 251 2.68 5.72 -7.43
N HIS A 252 3.25 6.43 -6.43
CA HIS A 252 3.50 7.87 -6.50
C HIS A 252 4.98 8.25 -6.49
N PHE A 253 5.89 7.31 -6.29
CA PHE A 253 7.34 7.55 -6.29
C PHE A 253 8.11 6.25 -6.51
N LYS A 254 9.38 6.40 -6.89
CA LYS A 254 10.34 5.30 -7.00
C LYS A 254 11.42 5.45 -5.94
N ILE A 255 12.01 4.35 -5.51
CA ILE A 255 13.18 4.35 -4.63
C ILE A 255 14.33 3.56 -5.24
N ILE A 256 15.53 4.04 -4.98
CA ILE A 256 16.78 3.28 -5.06
C ILE A 256 17.28 3.20 -3.62
N MET A 257 17.31 2.00 -3.06
CA MET A 257 17.64 1.74 -1.66
C MET A 257 18.96 0.99 -1.60
N ASP A 258 19.99 1.62 -1.04
CA ASP A 258 21.26 0.99 -0.70
C ASP A 258 21.13 0.40 0.71
N VAL A 259 21.37 -0.90 0.86
CA VAL A 259 21.26 -1.63 2.11
C VAL A 259 22.64 -1.99 2.62
N PHE A 260 22.91 -1.68 3.87
CA PHE A 260 24.19 -1.93 4.53
C PHE A 260 24.02 -2.85 5.73
N CYS A 261 24.97 -3.73 5.95
CA CYS A 261 25.17 -4.42 7.21
C CYS A 261 26.03 -3.54 8.14
N CYS A 262 25.57 -3.37 9.36
CA CYS A 262 26.18 -2.47 10.32
C CYS A 262 26.39 -3.18 11.66
N SER A 263 27.56 -2.97 12.26
CA SER A 263 27.88 -3.40 13.63
C SER A 263 27.47 -2.33 14.62
N TYR A 264 26.83 -2.72 15.71
CA TYR A 264 26.60 -1.85 16.85
C TYR A 264 27.93 -1.51 17.53
N ILE A 265 28.19 -0.22 17.76
CA ILE A 265 29.36 0.26 18.50
C ILE A 265 28.96 0.68 19.91
N SER A 266 28.01 1.62 20.01
CA SER A 266 27.63 2.18 21.32
C SER A 266 26.24 2.86 21.26
N GLY A 267 25.74 3.21 22.45
CA GLY A 267 24.49 3.96 22.61
C GLY A 267 23.35 3.10 23.17
N LYS A 268 22.34 3.79 23.71
CA LYS A 268 21.03 3.20 24.06
C LYS A 268 20.00 3.67 23.07
N VAL A 269 19.08 2.79 22.64
CA VAL A 269 18.03 3.17 21.70
C VAL A 269 17.17 4.26 22.32
N LYS A 270 17.15 5.41 21.64
CA LYS A 270 16.26 6.52 21.90
C LYS A 270 15.63 6.89 20.57
N LEU A 271 14.35 6.58 20.42
CA LEU A 271 13.65 6.77 19.15
C LEU A 271 13.36 8.24 18.87
N ASN A 272 13.63 8.65 17.63
CA ASN A 272 13.25 9.94 17.08
C ASN A 272 12.66 9.71 15.68
N GLY A 273 11.35 9.70 15.58
CA GLY A 273 10.63 9.36 14.36
C GLY A 273 9.85 8.06 14.47
N PRO A 274 10.48 6.88 14.56
CA PRO A 274 9.79 5.63 14.86
C PRO A 274 9.08 5.66 16.22
N VAL A 275 8.08 4.78 16.40
CA VAL A 275 7.28 4.71 17.65
C VAL A 275 7.58 3.47 18.50
N ASP A 276 8.31 2.51 17.97
CA ASP A 276 8.68 1.27 18.64
C ASP A 276 9.96 0.70 18.05
N HIS A 277 10.66 -0.15 18.79
CA HIS A 277 11.84 -0.87 18.30
C HIS A 277 11.93 -2.26 18.91
N ARG A 278 12.56 -3.16 18.19
CA ARG A 278 12.86 -4.52 18.70
C ARG A 278 14.20 -5.00 18.21
N TRP A 279 14.89 -5.75 19.06
CA TRP A 279 16.03 -6.56 18.68
C TRP A 279 15.53 -7.99 18.47
N ILE A 280 15.55 -8.47 17.25
CA ILE A 280 14.98 -9.77 16.87
C ILE A 280 16.04 -10.66 16.21
N LYS A 281 15.88 -11.96 16.30
CA LYS A 281 16.66 -12.92 15.51
C LYS A 281 16.19 -12.85 14.05
N LEU A 282 17.07 -13.20 13.10
CA LEU A 282 16.76 -13.14 11.66
C LEU A 282 15.68 -14.13 11.21
N ASP A 283 15.53 -15.25 11.90
CA ASP A 283 14.46 -16.22 11.68
C ASP A 283 13.06 -15.66 12.02
N LYS A 284 13.00 -14.59 12.83
CA LYS A 284 11.78 -13.91 13.26
C LYS A 284 11.36 -12.74 12.37
N LEU A 285 12.10 -12.43 11.28
CA LEU A 285 11.74 -11.35 10.37
C LEU A 285 10.34 -11.54 9.75
N ASP A 286 10.00 -12.78 9.43
CA ASP A 286 8.73 -13.12 8.81
C ASP A 286 7.53 -13.03 9.78
N ASP A 287 7.75 -12.82 11.09
CA ASP A 287 6.69 -12.59 12.07
C ASP A 287 6.19 -11.12 12.05
N TYR A 288 6.91 -10.21 11.40
CA TYR A 288 6.62 -8.78 11.39
C TYR A 288 6.16 -8.30 10.00
N PRO A 289 5.20 -7.36 9.91
CA PRO A 289 4.79 -6.76 8.63
C PRO A 289 5.83 -5.74 8.15
N PHE A 290 6.50 -6.03 7.03
CA PHE A 290 7.47 -5.15 6.38
C PHE A 290 6.96 -4.59 5.05
N PRO A 291 7.48 -3.43 4.58
CA PRO A 291 7.28 -2.99 3.21
C PRO A 291 7.85 -3.99 2.20
N LYS A 292 7.17 -4.18 1.07
CA LYS A 292 7.61 -5.11 0.01
C LYS A 292 9.04 -4.88 -0.48
N ALA A 293 9.54 -3.64 -0.41
CA ALA A 293 10.91 -3.33 -0.77
C ALA A 293 11.94 -4.05 0.14
N ASN A 294 11.61 -4.23 1.43
CA ASN A 294 12.50 -4.87 2.41
C ASN A 294 12.63 -6.38 2.14
N HIS A 295 11.55 -7.05 1.76
CA HIS A 295 11.58 -8.48 1.43
C HIS A 295 12.55 -8.82 0.30
N LYS A 296 12.85 -7.86 -0.59
CA LYS A 296 13.76 -8.10 -1.71
C LYS A 296 15.20 -8.39 -1.30
N PHE A 297 15.62 -7.96 -0.11
CA PHE A 297 16.97 -8.23 0.37
C PHE A 297 17.05 -9.24 1.52
N PHE A 298 15.94 -9.73 2.06
CA PHE A 298 15.94 -10.74 3.12
C PHE A 298 16.74 -12.00 2.76
N PRO A 299 16.65 -12.57 1.54
CA PRO A 299 17.48 -13.72 1.17
C PRO A 299 18.97 -13.41 1.27
N ALA A 300 19.41 -12.27 0.73
CA ALA A 300 20.81 -11.84 0.81
C ALA A 300 21.26 -11.58 2.26
N LEU A 301 20.38 -11.03 3.09
CA LEU A 301 20.65 -10.80 4.51
C LEU A 301 20.84 -12.12 5.29
N LYS A 302 19.97 -13.11 5.04
CA LYS A 302 20.09 -14.45 5.65
C LYS A 302 21.39 -15.14 5.22
N GLN A 303 21.79 -15.03 3.94
CA GLN A 303 23.06 -15.55 3.44
C GLN A 303 24.29 -14.85 4.04
N TYR A 304 24.24 -13.52 4.15
CA TYR A 304 25.31 -12.75 4.80
C TYR A 304 25.52 -13.19 6.24
N ALA A 305 24.45 -13.27 7.02
CA ALA A 305 24.53 -13.67 8.42
C ALA A 305 25.08 -15.10 8.60
N ALA A 306 24.69 -16.04 7.75
CA ALA A 306 25.23 -17.41 7.76
C ALA A 306 26.75 -17.43 7.53
N LYS A 307 27.24 -16.64 6.56
CA LYS A 307 28.68 -16.53 6.27
C LYS A 307 29.46 -15.92 7.43
N VAL A 308 28.91 -14.89 8.09
CA VAL A 308 29.57 -14.24 9.23
C VAL A 308 29.66 -15.21 10.42
N VAL A 309 28.58 -15.94 10.74
CA VAL A 309 28.59 -16.97 11.79
C VAL A 309 29.64 -18.03 11.51
N GLU A 310 29.78 -18.47 10.24
CA GLU A 310 30.78 -19.45 9.87
C GLU A 310 32.23 -18.91 9.99
N SER A 311 32.42 -17.63 9.63
CA SER A 311 33.72 -16.93 9.78
C SER A 311 34.09 -16.76 11.25
N ASP A 312 33.14 -16.36 12.11
CA ASP A 312 33.37 -16.16 13.55
C ASP A 312 33.71 -17.48 14.28
N LYS A 313 33.15 -18.61 13.83
CA LYS A 313 33.53 -19.94 14.32
C LYS A 313 34.97 -20.32 13.98
N LYS A 314 35.47 -19.88 12.81
CA LYS A 314 36.86 -20.15 12.35
C LYS A 314 37.90 -19.22 12.98
N ASN A 315 37.50 -18.08 13.57
CA ASN A 315 38.42 -17.11 14.13
C ASN A 315 37.85 -16.49 15.42
N PRO A 316 38.04 -17.19 16.59
CA PRO A 316 37.43 -16.85 17.87
C PRO A 316 37.90 -15.49 18.46
N ASP A 317 39.00 -14.94 18.00
CA ASP A 317 39.58 -13.69 18.53
C ASP A 317 39.03 -12.41 17.84
N LYS A 318 38.17 -12.54 16.84
CA LYS A 318 37.45 -11.40 16.25
C LYS A 318 36.24 -11.00 17.09
N PRO A 319 35.91 -9.69 17.17
CA PRO A 319 34.69 -9.25 17.84
C PRO A 319 33.45 -9.98 17.29
N LYS A 320 32.77 -10.75 18.13
CA LYS A 320 31.62 -11.60 17.79
C LYS A 320 30.37 -10.75 17.66
N TYR A 321 30.11 -10.18 16.48
CA TYR A 321 28.93 -9.34 16.25
C TYR A 321 27.63 -10.13 16.08
N LEU A 322 27.70 -11.44 15.76
CA LEU A 322 26.54 -12.28 15.45
C LEU A 322 26.34 -13.48 16.40
N ILE A 323 27.30 -13.78 17.28
CA ILE A 323 27.18 -14.86 18.28
C ILE A 323 26.68 -14.24 19.58
N PRO A 324 25.63 -14.79 20.25
CA PRO A 324 25.25 -14.38 21.58
C PRO A 324 26.43 -14.69 22.54
N GLU A 325 26.75 -13.76 23.43
CA GLU A 325 27.53 -14.09 24.61
C GLU A 325 26.74 -15.19 25.34
N THR A 326 27.38 -16.35 25.55
CA THR A 326 26.85 -17.51 26.30
C THR A 326 26.62 -17.17 27.75
#